data_d3f12c73764a08269bb594551d49274c
#
_entry.id   d3f12c73764a08269bb594551d49274c
#
_cell.length_a   1.000
_cell.length_b   1.000
_cell.length_c   1.000
_cell.angle_alpha   90.00
_cell.angle_beta   90.00
_cell.angle_gamma   90.00
#
_symmetry.space_group_name_H-M   'P 1'
#
loop_
_entity.id
_entity.type
_entity.pdbx_description
1 polymer ?
#
loop_
_entity_poly.entity_id
_entity_poly.type
_entity_poly.pdbx_seq_one_letter_code
_entity_poly.pdbx_strand_id
1 'polypeptide(L)'
;MMRELHITKSFKTDMKKLNNKERNDTREVVLKLQKDEPLEEKYYDHALHGNYEGFRECHVHPDLLLVYKKTDDGNIYILSLLRISSHTNIFDTNKR
;
A
#
# COMPACT_ATOMS: atom_id res chain seq x y z
N MET A 1 2.64 -10.36 16.54
CA MET A 1 1.46 -9.50 16.52
C MET A 1 1.21 -8.98 15.10
N MET A 2 -0.05 -8.90 14.73
CA MET A 2 -0.40 -8.40 13.40
C MET A 2 -1.26 -7.16 13.54
N ARG A 3 -0.95 -6.17 12.69
CA ARG A 3 -1.75 -4.96 12.65
C ARG A 3 -3.15 -5.25 12.11
N GLU A 4 -4.13 -4.54 12.62
CA GLU A 4 -5.50 -4.65 12.12
C GLU A 4 -5.56 -4.03 10.73
N LEU A 5 -6.20 -4.71 9.79
CA LEU A 5 -6.21 -4.30 8.39
C LEU A 5 -7.45 -3.47 8.06
N HIS A 6 -7.23 -2.25 7.56
CA HIS A 6 -8.30 -1.38 7.10
C HIS A 6 -8.10 -1.14 5.60
N ILE A 7 -9.15 -1.34 4.83
CA ILE A 7 -9.08 -1.30 3.38
C ILE A 7 -10.08 -0.30 2.84
N THR A 8 -9.62 0.62 1.99
CA THR A 8 -10.51 1.60 1.38
C THR A 8 -11.29 0.96 0.22
N LYS A 9 -12.37 1.62 -0.16
CA LYS A 9 -13.12 1.21 -1.35
C LYS A 9 -12.24 1.27 -2.60
N SER A 10 -11.42 2.31 -2.69
CA SER A 10 -10.51 2.47 -3.83
C SER A 10 -9.55 1.29 -3.94
N PHE A 11 -9.01 0.86 -2.81
CA PHE A 11 -8.11 -0.28 -2.80
C PHE A 11 -8.81 -1.55 -3.29
N LYS A 12 -10.04 -1.78 -2.82
CA LYS A 12 -10.81 -2.95 -3.25
C LYS A 12 -11.06 -2.94 -4.75
N THR A 13 -11.42 -1.78 -5.28
CA THR A 13 -11.65 -1.62 -6.72
C THR A 13 -10.36 -1.86 -7.49
N ASP A 14 -9.25 -1.32 -7.00
CA ASP A 14 -7.95 -1.52 -7.63
C ASP A 14 -7.59 -3.00 -7.69
N MET A 15 -7.81 -3.74 -6.59
CA MET A 15 -7.46 -5.16 -6.54
C MET A 15 -8.22 -5.98 -7.58
N LYS A 16 -9.44 -5.60 -7.86
CA LYS A 16 -10.25 -6.32 -8.86
C LYS A 16 -9.66 -6.23 -10.25
N LYS A 17 -8.87 -5.19 -10.53
CA LYS A 17 -8.27 -5.00 -11.85
C LYS A 17 -6.94 -5.72 -12.01
N LEU A 18 -6.42 -6.32 -10.96
CA LEU A 18 -5.14 -7.01 -11.01
C LEU A 18 -5.31 -8.45 -11.47
N ASN A 19 -4.25 -9.00 -12.06
CA ASN A 19 -4.25 -10.42 -12.37
C ASN A 19 -3.89 -11.23 -11.11
N ASN A 20 -3.92 -12.55 -11.21
CA ASN A 20 -3.71 -13.40 -10.05
C ASN A 20 -2.32 -13.26 -9.46
N LYS A 21 -1.30 -13.14 -10.30
CA LYS A 21 0.07 -12.98 -9.81
C LYS A 21 0.22 -11.67 -9.04
N GLU A 22 -0.32 -10.60 -9.59
CA GLU A 22 -0.27 -9.28 -8.95
C GLU A 22 -0.98 -9.31 -7.60
N ARG A 23 -2.15 -9.94 -7.54
CA ARG A 23 -2.88 -10.05 -6.27
C ARG A 23 -2.10 -10.84 -5.24
N ASN A 24 -1.52 -11.96 -5.65
CA ASN A 24 -0.76 -12.79 -4.73
C ASN A 24 0.47 -12.07 -4.21
N ASP A 25 1.19 -11.39 -5.09
CA ASP A 25 2.38 -10.64 -4.69
C ASP A 25 2.00 -9.50 -3.75
N THR A 26 0.87 -8.84 -4.00
CA THR A 26 0.38 -7.78 -3.13
C THR A 26 0.05 -8.33 -1.75
N ARG A 27 -0.62 -9.48 -1.69
CA ARG A 27 -0.95 -10.10 -0.40
C ARG A 27 0.29 -10.44 0.41
N GLU A 28 1.35 -10.90 -0.24
CA GLU A 28 2.60 -11.20 0.46
C GLU A 28 3.20 -9.95 1.09
N VAL A 29 3.20 -8.85 0.34
CA VAL A 29 3.72 -7.58 0.86
C VAL A 29 2.85 -7.09 2.03
N VAL A 30 1.54 -7.15 1.86
CA VAL A 30 0.61 -6.73 2.91
C VAL A 30 0.84 -7.53 4.20
N LEU A 31 1.06 -8.83 4.06
CA LEU A 31 1.29 -9.68 5.24
C LEU A 31 2.55 -9.26 5.98
N LYS A 32 3.62 -8.95 5.24
CA LYS A 32 4.85 -8.48 5.87
C LYS A 32 4.63 -7.15 6.59
N LEU A 33 3.87 -6.25 5.96
CA LEU A 33 3.57 -4.96 6.59
C LEU A 33 2.73 -5.14 7.84
N GLN A 34 1.78 -6.08 7.85
CA GLN A 34 0.97 -6.35 9.03
C GLN A 34 1.81 -6.87 10.19
N LYS A 35 2.84 -7.63 9.89
CA LYS A 35 3.73 -8.20 10.90
C LYS A 35 4.83 -7.23 11.31
N ASP A 36 4.86 -6.05 10.71
CA ASP A 36 5.92 -5.05 10.93
C ASP A 36 7.31 -5.58 10.55
N GLU A 37 7.35 -6.49 9.59
CA GLU A 37 8.62 -6.97 9.06
C GLU A 37 9.15 -5.96 8.06
N PRO A 38 10.48 -5.72 8.06
CA PRO A 38 11.04 -4.80 7.08
C PRO A 38 10.92 -5.39 5.66
N LEU A 39 10.63 -4.53 4.70
CA LEU A 39 10.57 -4.94 3.30
C LEU A 39 11.97 -4.92 2.70
N GLU A 40 12.23 -5.85 1.78
CA GLU A 40 13.50 -5.87 1.06
C GLU A 40 13.65 -4.60 0.23
N GLU A 41 14.89 -4.23 -0.05
CA GLU A 41 15.18 -3.01 -0.81
C GLU A 41 14.47 -2.95 -2.15
N LYS A 42 14.27 -4.11 -2.77
CA LYS A 42 13.64 -4.15 -4.09
C LYS A 42 12.22 -3.58 -4.09
N TYR A 43 11.58 -3.52 -2.93
CA TYR A 43 10.23 -2.96 -2.82
C TYR A 43 10.24 -1.44 -2.69
N TYR A 44 11.40 -0.87 -2.50
CA TYR A 44 11.58 0.59 -2.48
C TYR A 44 10.55 1.30 -1.60
N ASP A 45 10.40 0.83 -0.37
CA ASP A 45 9.45 1.40 0.58
C ASP A 45 9.95 2.76 1.07
N HIS A 46 9.09 3.78 0.97
CA HIS A 46 9.49 5.13 1.35
C HIS A 46 8.27 5.96 1.74
N ALA A 47 8.53 7.03 2.50
CA ALA A 47 7.47 7.94 2.92
C ALA A 47 7.10 8.90 1.78
N LEU A 48 5.85 9.26 1.73
CA LEU A 48 5.35 10.24 0.77
C LEU A 48 5.27 11.62 1.44
N HIS A 49 5.18 12.65 0.61
CA HIS A 49 5.16 14.02 1.07
C HIS A 49 4.02 14.78 0.40
N GLY A 50 3.86 16.06 0.78
CA GLY A 50 2.84 16.91 0.21
C GLY A 50 1.46 16.45 0.61
N ASN A 51 0.58 16.28 -0.36
CA ASN A 51 -0.80 15.87 -0.10
C ASN A 51 -0.91 14.47 0.50
N TYR A 52 0.17 13.70 0.41
CA TYR A 52 0.20 12.33 0.94
C TYR A 52 1.06 12.21 2.19
N GLU A 53 1.28 13.34 2.86
CA GLU A 53 2.04 13.33 4.11
C GLU A 53 1.44 12.34 5.08
N GLY A 54 2.31 11.52 5.68
CA GLY A 54 1.86 10.48 6.62
C GLY A 54 1.63 9.12 5.98
N PHE A 55 1.59 9.08 4.67
CA PHE A 55 1.45 7.81 3.94
C PHE A 55 2.80 7.33 3.45
N ARG A 56 2.86 6.05 3.12
CA ARG A 56 4.06 5.43 2.56
C ARG A 56 3.69 4.72 1.28
N GLU A 57 4.69 4.45 0.46
CA GLU A 57 4.52 3.78 -0.82
C GLU A 57 5.57 2.69 -0.95
N CYS A 58 5.19 1.55 -1.49
CA CYS A 58 6.18 0.55 -1.87
C CYS A 58 5.81 -0.03 -3.23
N HIS A 59 6.82 -0.58 -3.92
CA HIS A 59 6.64 -1.15 -5.24
C HIS A 59 6.47 -2.65 -5.12
N VAL A 60 5.25 -3.14 -5.29
CA VAL A 60 5.01 -4.59 -5.34
C VAL A 60 5.63 -5.14 -6.62
N HIS A 61 5.47 -4.42 -7.72
CA HIS A 61 6.21 -4.61 -8.98
C HIS A 61 6.70 -3.23 -9.41
N PRO A 62 7.62 -3.15 -10.37
CA PRO A 62 8.15 -1.84 -10.78
C PRO A 62 7.08 -0.81 -11.11
N ASP A 63 5.95 -1.23 -11.67
CA ASP A 63 4.87 -0.31 -11.99
C ASP A 63 3.57 -0.64 -11.24
N LEU A 64 3.68 -1.31 -10.10
CA LEU A 64 2.52 -1.62 -9.28
C LEU A 64 2.81 -1.15 -7.87
N LEU A 65 2.22 -0.02 -7.50
CA LEU A 65 2.52 0.68 -6.25
C LEU A 65 1.41 0.48 -5.22
N LEU A 66 1.82 0.21 -4.00
CA LEU A 66 0.91 0.11 -2.87
C LEU A 66 1.10 1.34 -2.00
N VAL A 67 0.03 2.12 -1.81
CA VAL A 67 0.03 3.27 -0.91
C VAL A 67 -0.66 2.86 0.38
N TYR A 68 0.02 3.04 1.50
CA TYR A 68 -0.49 2.56 2.78
C TYR A 68 -0.10 3.51 3.91
N LYS A 69 -0.68 3.27 5.07
CA LYS A 69 -0.37 4.05 6.26
C LYS A 69 -0.42 3.14 7.47
N LYS A 70 0.54 3.29 8.37
CA LYS A 70 0.53 2.58 9.65
C LYS A 70 0.19 3.57 10.74
N THR A 71 -0.76 3.21 11.59
CA THR A 71 -1.21 4.07 12.67
C THR A 71 -1.21 3.28 13.96
N ASP A 72 -0.67 3.88 15.02
CA ASP A 72 -0.71 3.29 16.35
C ASP A 72 -1.64 4.16 17.19
N ASP A 73 -2.69 3.57 17.72
CA ASP A 73 -3.70 4.30 18.48
C ASP A 73 -3.93 3.57 19.79
N GLY A 74 -3.18 3.97 20.82
CA GLY A 74 -3.23 3.28 22.09
C GLY A 74 -2.74 1.85 21.96
N ASN A 75 -3.63 0.91 22.19
CA ASN A 75 -3.29 -0.52 22.09
C ASN A 75 -3.66 -1.10 20.74
N ILE A 76 -4.13 -0.28 19.82
CA ILE A 76 -4.56 -0.74 18.51
C ILE A 76 -3.52 -0.33 17.47
N TYR A 77 -3.03 -1.32 16.73
CA TYR A 77 -2.05 -1.08 15.66
C TYR A 77 -2.74 -1.37 14.33
N ILE A 78 -2.80 -0.37 13.47
CA ILE A 78 -3.59 -0.41 12.24
C ILE A 78 -2.69 -0.31 11.01
N LEU A 79 -3.04 -1.07 9.97
CA LEU A 79 -2.47 -0.92 8.64
C LEU A 79 -3.61 -0.56 7.71
N SER A 80 -3.57 0.63 7.15
CA SER A 80 -4.58 1.10 6.21
C SER A 80 -4.05 1.01 4.79
N LEU A 81 -4.79 0.34 3.92
CA LEU A 81 -4.42 0.19 2.51
C LEU A 81 -5.28 1.13 1.68
N LEU A 82 -4.61 2.10 1.03
CA LEU A 82 -5.29 3.15 0.29
C LEU A 82 -5.51 2.82 -1.17
N ARG A 83 -4.45 2.48 -1.86
CA ARG A 83 -4.48 2.25 -3.30
C ARG A 83 -3.46 1.18 -3.66
N ILE A 84 -3.74 0.46 -4.73
CA ILE A 84 -2.78 -0.44 -5.37
C ILE A 84 -2.98 -0.29 -6.88
N SER A 85 -2.06 0.40 -7.54
CA SER A 85 -2.23 0.70 -8.96
C SER A 85 -0.90 1.23 -9.50
N SER A 86 -0.89 1.62 -10.78
CA SER A 86 0.29 2.22 -11.39
C SER A 86 0.52 3.62 -10.82
N HIS A 87 1.74 4.09 -10.94
CA HIS A 87 2.11 5.43 -10.49
C HIS A 87 1.22 6.49 -11.15
N THR A 88 1.00 6.35 -12.44
CA THR A 88 0.18 7.29 -13.19
C THR A 88 -1.24 7.35 -12.65
N ASN A 89 -1.83 6.19 -12.38
CA ASN A 89 -3.21 6.17 -11.89
C ASN A 89 -3.34 6.75 -10.49
N ILE A 90 -2.32 6.61 -9.66
CA ILE A 90 -2.39 7.07 -8.28
C ILE A 90 -2.10 8.56 -8.18
N PHE A 91 -1.06 9.02 -8.88
CA PHE A 91 -0.52 10.37 -8.68
C PHE A 91 -0.77 11.32 -9.83
N ASP A 92 -1.50 10.92 -10.85
CA ASP A 92 -1.74 11.78 -12.00
C ASP A 92 -2.84 12.78 -11.69
N THR A 93 -2.43 13.85 -11.05
CA THR A 93 -3.38 14.89 -10.64
C THR A 93 -3.55 15.98 -11.69
N ASN A 94 -2.88 15.84 -12.80
CA ASN A 94 -2.97 16.84 -13.88
C ASN A 94 -4.05 16.55 -14.87
N LYS A 95 -4.64 15.40 -14.69
CA LYS A 95 -5.73 15.09 -15.59
C LYS A 95 -6.90 15.86 -15.16
N ARG A 96 -7.02 16.45 -15.70
CA ARG A 96 -7.92 17.14 -15.21
C ARG A 96 -8.27 17.86 -15.82
#